data_32fb9e571e5a589243ea9ce98bc56f17
#
_entry.id   32fb9e571e5a589243ea9ce98bc56f17
#
_cell.length_a   1.000
_cell.length_b   1.000
_cell.length_c   1.000
_cell.angle_alpha   90.00
_cell.angle_beta   90.00
_cell.angle_gamma   90.00
#
_symmetry.space_group_name_H-M   'P 1'
#
loop_
_entity.id
_entity.type
_entity.pdbx_description
1 polymer ?
#
loop_
_entity_poly.entity_id
_entity_poly.type
_entity_poly.pdbx_seq_one_letter_code
_entity_poly.pdbx_strand_id
1 'polypeptide(L)'
;DSFMSFVTCLKCKDCSPACEFDKQALYVCDDCFGPLEPSYDYDKIKKELTIDKISKRSKNMWRYKELLPLDNEPTVGLNTGFTPLIKANNLARILGVKNLYIKNDGVNFPSLSFKDRVVAVALSKAVELGYDTVGCASTGNLANSVAAQSAAANLNSFIFIPSNLEEAKILGTSIYGKNVIGVKGSYDDVNRLCTEVIGSNKWGFVNINLRTYYAEGSKTVGYEIIEQLGWKAPKNIVVCMASGSLLTKIYKSVRELVDLGLVDDNNTKIYGAQASG
;
A
#
# COMPACT_ATOMS: atom_id res chain seq x y z
N ASP A 1 8.33 16.18 19.08
CA ASP A 1 8.48 16.67 17.71
C ASP A 1 7.15 16.53 17.00
N SER A 2 6.56 17.66 16.52
CA SER A 2 5.33 17.59 15.73
C SER A 2 5.59 16.85 14.42
N PHE A 3 4.66 16.00 14.01
CA PHE A 3 4.71 15.35 12.71
C PHE A 3 4.72 16.41 11.61
N MET A 4 5.65 16.28 10.67
CA MET A 4 5.76 17.21 9.55
C MET A 4 5.29 16.51 8.29
N SER A 5 4.24 17.04 7.66
CA SER A 5 3.77 16.52 6.37
C SER A 5 4.73 16.89 5.25
N PHE A 6 4.94 15.96 4.34
CA PHE A 6 5.75 16.15 3.13
C PHE A 6 4.94 15.96 1.85
N VAL A 7 3.71 15.47 1.95
CA VAL A 7 2.80 15.38 0.81
C VAL A 7 2.21 16.76 0.51
N THR A 8 2.24 17.17 -0.75
CA THR A 8 1.82 18.52 -1.19
C THR A 8 0.42 18.52 -1.77
N CYS A 9 0.14 17.64 -2.70
CA CYS A 9 -1.13 17.56 -3.44
C CYS A 9 -1.29 16.18 -4.06
N LEU A 10 -2.41 15.96 -4.75
CA LEU A 10 -2.59 14.85 -5.68
C LEU A 10 -2.36 15.36 -7.11
N LYS A 11 -1.57 14.65 -7.90
CA LYS A 11 -1.28 15.00 -9.29
C LYS A 11 -1.82 13.97 -10.26
N CYS A 12 -2.40 14.43 -11.36
CA CYS A 12 -2.75 13.57 -12.47
C CYS A 12 -1.49 13.10 -13.20
N LYS A 13 -1.43 11.82 -13.53
CA LYS A 13 -0.32 11.23 -14.28
C LYS A 13 -0.41 11.41 -15.78
N ASP A 14 -1.61 11.63 -16.30
CA ASP A 14 -1.89 11.63 -17.75
C ASP A 14 -2.01 13.06 -18.34
N CYS A 15 -2.41 14.04 -17.53
CA CYS A 15 -2.48 15.43 -17.98
C CYS A 15 -1.11 16.07 -18.18
N SER A 16 -0.98 16.93 -19.21
CA SER A 16 0.21 17.74 -19.44
C SER A 16 -0.20 19.17 -19.83
N PRO A 17 -0.03 20.20 -18.97
CA PRO A 17 0.54 20.10 -17.61
C PRO A 17 -0.32 19.26 -16.66
N ALA A 18 0.31 18.71 -15.62
CA ALA A 18 -0.38 17.89 -14.67
C ALA A 18 -1.43 18.69 -13.88
N CYS A 19 -2.67 18.20 -13.83
CA CYS A 19 -3.70 18.73 -12.96
C CYS A 19 -3.37 18.40 -11.49
N GLU A 20 -3.54 19.37 -10.61
CA GLU A 20 -3.28 19.26 -9.18
C GLU A 20 -4.59 19.40 -8.39
N PHE A 21 -4.75 18.55 -7.39
CA PHE A 21 -5.94 18.50 -6.55
C PHE A 21 -5.55 18.55 -5.08
N ASP A 22 -6.43 19.04 -4.23
CA ASP A 22 -6.27 18.99 -2.78
C ASP A 22 -6.20 17.54 -2.27
N LYS A 23 -5.60 17.38 -1.09
CA LYS A 23 -5.50 16.10 -0.39
C LYS A 23 -6.85 15.64 0.17
N GLN A 24 -7.64 15.00 -0.66
CA GLN A 24 -8.99 14.52 -0.36
C GLN A 24 -9.19 13.07 -0.86
N ALA A 25 -10.33 12.47 -0.55
CA ALA A 25 -10.68 11.14 -1.04
C ALA A 25 -11.07 11.16 -2.54
N LEU A 26 -10.07 11.30 -3.40
CA LEU A 26 -10.20 11.37 -4.86
C LEU A 26 -9.18 10.42 -5.49
N TYR A 27 -9.57 9.64 -6.49
CA TYR A 27 -8.68 8.65 -7.10
C TYR A 27 -8.48 8.80 -8.61
N VAL A 28 -9.33 9.61 -9.28
CA VAL A 28 -9.21 9.93 -10.69
C VAL A 28 -9.23 11.44 -10.90
N CYS A 29 -8.62 11.87 -11.98
CA CYS A 29 -8.65 13.25 -12.44
C CYS A 29 -10.05 13.63 -12.95
N ASP A 30 -10.55 14.77 -12.56
CA ASP A 30 -11.86 15.26 -13.00
C ASP A 30 -11.89 15.60 -14.50
N ASP A 31 -10.71 15.94 -15.08
CA ASP A 31 -10.63 16.34 -16.48
C ASP A 31 -10.46 15.17 -17.45
N CYS A 32 -9.61 14.19 -17.11
CA CYS A 32 -9.25 13.10 -18.04
C CYS A 32 -9.55 11.70 -17.53
N PHE A 33 -10.07 11.58 -16.29
CA PHE A 33 -10.30 10.32 -15.58
C PHE A 33 -9.03 9.46 -15.39
N GLY A 34 -7.85 10.04 -15.63
CA GLY A 34 -6.56 9.39 -15.41
C GLY A 34 -6.25 9.20 -13.91
N PRO A 35 -5.32 8.31 -13.58
CA PRO A 35 -4.98 8.00 -12.19
C PRO A 35 -4.28 9.18 -11.52
N LEU A 36 -4.62 9.40 -10.25
CA LEU A 36 -3.94 10.37 -9.40
C LEU A 36 -2.84 9.70 -8.58
N GLU A 37 -1.82 10.47 -8.24
CA GLU A 37 -0.73 10.05 -7.38
C GLU A 37 -0.36 11.15 -6.38
N PRO A 38 -0.06 10.83 -5.11
CA PRO A 38 0.43 11.81 -4.15
C PRO A 38 1.77 12.40 -4.62
N SER A 39 1.88 13.71 -4.52
CA SER A 39 3.11 14.46 -4.79
C SER A 39 3.78 14.83 -3.47
N TYR A 40 5.10 14.82 -3.45
CA TYR A 40 5.90 15.07 -2.24
C TYR A 40 6.88 16.22 -2.44
N ASP A 41 7.17 16.95 -1.37
CA ASP A 41 8.27 17.90 -1.32
C ASP A 41 9.60 17.15 -1.08
N TYR A 42 10.17 16.63 -2.16
CA TYR A 42 11.42 15.85 -2.09
C TYR A 42 12.63 16.69 -1.64
N ASP A 43 12.65 18.00 -1.89
CA ASP A 43 13.72 18.87 -1.42
C ASP A 43 13.70 19.00 0.10
N LYS A 44 12.53 19.08 0.69
CA LYS A 44 12.34 19.08 2.13
C LYS A 44 12.67 17.72 2.73
N ILE A 45 12.20 16.63 2.12
CA ILE A 45 12.50 15.26 2.56
C ILE A 45 14.02 15.03 2.56
N LYS A 46 14.72 15.45 1.52
CA LYS A 46 16.18 15.30 1.39
C LYS A 46 16.97 15.97 2.52
N LYS A 47 16.46 17.07 3.05
CA LYS A 47 17.06 17.78 4.18
C LYS A 47 16.80 17.10 5.52
N GLU A 48 15.67 16.41 5.64
CA GLU A 48 15.16 15.87 6.91
C GLU A 48 15.45 14.38 7.09
N LEU A 49 15.44 13.60 6.01
CA LEU A 49 15.49 12.14 6.06
C LEU A 49 16.93 11.65 5.88
N THR A 50 17.43 10.91 6.87
CA THR A 50 18.76 10.28 6.82
C THR A 50 18.67 8.80 7.19
N ILE A 51 19.63 8.00 6.77
CA ILE A 51 19.75 6.58 7.15
C ILE A 51 19.80 6.42 8.67
N ASP A 52 20.56 7.27 9.36
CA ASP A 52 20.66 7.24 10.82
C ASP A 52 19.30 7.50 11.49
N LYS A 53 18.53 8.45 10.99
CA LYS A 53 17.19 8.76 11.49
C LYS A 53 16.24 7.58 11.30
N ILE A 54 16.24 6.94 10.14
CA ILE A 54 15.44 5.75 9.86
C ILE A 54 15.84 4.60 10.79
N SER A 55 17.14 4.34 10.92
CA SER A 55 17.65 3.18 11.68
C SER A 55 17.26 3.18 13.16
N LYS A 56 17.06 4.37 13.74
CA LYS A 56 16.66 4.57 15.15
C LYS A 56 15.17 4.34 15.40
N ARG A 57 14.34 4.24 14.36
CA ARG A 57 12.90 4.07 14.48
C ARG A 57 12.50 2.60 14.67
N SER A 58 11.29 2.40 15.17
CA SER A 58 10.68 1.07 15.30
C SER A 58 10.69 0.31 13.97
N LYS A 59 10.85 -1.01 14.05
CA LYS A 59 10.89 -1.90 12.88
C LYS A 59 9.47 -2.20 12.38
N ASN A 60 8.87 -1.23 11.70
CA ASN A 60 7.60 -1.33 10.99
C ASN A 60 7.64 -0.47 9.73
N MET A 61 6.58 -0.48 8.92
CA MET A 61 6.54 0.28 7.68
C MET A 61 6.57 1.80 7.88
N TRP A 62 6.15 2.31 9.02
CA TRP A 62 6.05 3.73 9.31
C TRP A 62 7.40 4.40 9.60
N ARG A 63 8.48 3.62 9.64
CA ARG A 63 9.84 4.16 9.73
C ARG A 63 10.24 5.03 8.53
N TYR A 64 9.50 4.92 7.40
CA TYR A 64 9.65 5.72 6.19
C TYR A 64 8.54 6.77 6.01
N LYS A 65 7.97 7.25 7.10
CA LYS A 65 6.75 8.08 7.10
C LYS A 65 6.85 9.35 6.25
N GLU A 66 8.02 9.94 6.07
CA GLU A 66 8.24 11.10 5.21
C GLU A 66 7.95 10.82 3.73
N LEU A 67 8.03 9.56 3.32
CA LEU A 67 7.78 9.08 1.97
C LEU A 67 6.37 8.46 1.81
N LEU A 68 5.50 8.66 2.80
CA LEU A 68 4.14 8.14 2.81
C LEU A 68 3.12 9.28 2.88
N PRO A 69 1.90 9.10 2.33
CA PRO A 69 1.00 10.23 2.03
C PRO A 69 0.13 10.64 3.23
N LEU A 70 0.72 10.76 4.41
CA LEU A 70 0.03 11.20 5.62
C LEU A 70 0.44 12.62 6.03
N ASP A 71 -0.50 13.34 6.62
CA ASP A 71 -0.30 14.68 7.19
C ASP A 71 -0.14 14.63 8.72
N ASN A 72 -0.46 13.50 9.34
CA ASN A 72 -0.36 13.28 10.79
C ASN A 72 0.38 11.97 11.10
N GLU A 73 0.73 11.75 12.36
CA GLU A 73 1.29 10.46 12.78
C GLU A 73 0.33 9.31 12.46
N PRO A 74 0.84 8.19 11.95
CA PRO A 74 0.01 7.04 11.61
C PRO A 74 -0.65 6.45 12.86
N THR A 75 -1.90 6.05 12.72
CA THR A 75 -2.71 5.50 13.81
C THR A 75 -3.10 4.04 13.59
N VAL A 76 -2.96 3.53 12.37
CA VAL A 76 -3.34 2.17 11.99
C VAL A 76 -2.11 1.40 11.50
N GLY A 77 -2.07 0.11 11.75
CA GLY A 77 -1.00 -0.76 11.25
C GLY A 77 0.37 -0.50 11.88
N LEU A 78 0.43 -0.13 13.16
CA LEU A 78 1.68 0.21 13.86
C LEU A 78 2.66 -0.97 13.99
N ASN A 79 2.21 -2.19 13.78
CA ASN A 79 3.03 -3.40 13.76
C ASN A 79 3.17 -4.03 12.36
N THR A 80 2.72 -3.32 11.33
CA THR A 80 2.76 -3.79 9.94
C THR A 80 4.12 -3.49 9.31
N GLY A 81 4.57 -4.37 8.43
CA GLY A 81 5.82 -4.19 7.68
C GLY A 81 7.07 -4.67 8.41
N PHE A 82 8.21 -4.30 7.87
CA PHE A 82 9.53 -4.77 8.25
C PHE A 82 9.63 -6.31 8.33
N THR A 83 8.99 -6.96 7.37
CA THR A 83 8.96 -8.41 7.24
C THR A 83 10.35 -8.98 6.93
N PRO A 84 10.60 -10.27 7.19
CA PRO A 84 11.91 -10.86 6.97
C PRO A 84 12.37 -10.79 5.50
N LEU A 85 13.64 -10.47 5.29
CA LEU A 85 14.37 -10.69 4.04
C LEU A 85 15.26 -11.92 4.21
N ILE A 86 14.85 -13.04 3.64
CA ILE A 86 15.43 -14.36 3.88
C ILE A 86 16.43 -14.71 2.78
N LYS A 87 17.68 -15.02 3.14
CA LYS A 87 18.66 -15.53 2.20
C LYS A 87 18.33 -16.98 1.83
N ALA A 88 17.97 -17.23 0.57
CA ALA A 88 17.49 -18.51 0.08
C ALA A 88 18.64 -19.37 -0.53
N ASN A 89 19.59 -19.83 0.29
CA ASN A 89 20.81 -20.49 -0.16
C ASN A 89 20.54 -21.77 -1.00
N ASN A 90 19.58 -22.59 -0.58
CA ASN A 90 19.26 -23.84 -1.31
C ASN A 90 18.66 -23.56 -2.69
N LEU A 91 17.71 -22.62 -2.75
CA LEU A 91 17.09 -22.22 -4.02
C LEU A 91 18.10 -21.53 -4.94
N ALA A 92 18.96 -20.67 -4.39
CA ALA A 92 20.04 -20.02 -5.12
C ALA A 92 20.96 -21.04 -5.80
N ARG A 93 21.34 -22.11 -5.08
CA ARG A 93 22.17 -23.19 -5.61
C ARG A 93 21.48 -23.95 -6.74
N ILE A 94 20.19 -24.26 -6.61
CA ILE A 94 19.39 -24.95 -7.64
C ILE A 94 19.28 -24.11 -8.91
N LEU A 95 19.09 -22.79 -8.76
CA LEU A 95 18.94 -21.87 -9.88
C LEU A 95 20.28 -21.36 -10.45
N GLY A 96 21.41 -21.75 -9.87
CA GLY A 96 22.73 -21.30 -10.33
C GLY A 96 22.99 -19.81 -10.11
N VAL A 97 22.31 -19.16 -9.17
CA VAL A 97 22.51 -17.75 -8.83
C VAL A 97 23.31 -17.61 -7.53
N LYS A 98 24.18 -16.60 -7.46
CA LYS A 98 25.09 -16.43 -6.31
C LYS A 98 24.38 -15.95 -5.05
N ASN A 99 23.48 -15.00 -5.18
CA ASN A 99 22.75 -14.39 -4.08
C ASN A 99 21.26 -14.32 -4.44
N LEU A 100 20.43 -14.95 -3.63
CA LEU A 100 18.98 -14.91 -3.75
C LEU A 100 18.36 -14.64 -2.38
N TYR A 101 17.46 -13.68 -2.37
CA TYR A 101 16.71 -13.31 -1.16
C TYR A 101 15.22 -13.36 -1.44
N ILE A 102 14.44 -13.69 -0.42
CA ILE A 102 12.98 -13.69 -0.46
C ILE A 102 12.48 -12.68 0.56
N LYS A 103 11.75 -11.67 0.08
CA LYS A 103 10.98 -10.76 0.95
C LYS A 103 9.68 -11.45 1.32
N ASN A 104 9.57 -11.88 2.58
CA ASN A 104 8.48 -12.74 3.02
C ASN A 104 7.33 -11.94 3.66
N ASP A 105 6.40 -11.45 2.86
CA ASP A 105 5.17 -10.81 3.35
C ASP A 105 4.08 -11.80 3.80
N GLY A 106 4.31 -13.10 3.67
CA GLY A 106 3.43 -14.14 4.20
C GLY A 106 3.38 -14.21 5.74
N VAL A 107 4.24 -13.44 6.42
CA VAL A 107 4.22 -13.29 7.88
C VAL A 107 3.93 -11.84 8.31
N ASN A 108 3.45 -11.02 7.40
CA ASN A 108 3.10 -9.63 7.70
C ASN A 108 1.91 -9.56 8.67
N PHE A 109 1.90 -8.56 9.53
CA PHE A 109 0.84 -8.39 10.53
C PHE A 109 -0.18 -7.35 10.05
N PRO A 110 -1.51 -7.55 10.30
CA PRO A 110 -2.12 -8.62 11.08
C PRO A 110 -2.66 -9.80 10.26
N SER A 111 -2.81 -9.69 8.94
CA SER A 111 -3.57 -10.67 8.14
C SER A 111 -2.68 -11.60 7.30
N LEU A 112 -1.39 -11.62 7.57
CA LEU A 112 -0.40 -12.49 6.92
C LEU A 112 -0.30 -12.29 5.42
N SER A 113 -0.39 -11.04 4.97
CA SER A 113 -0.27 -10.70 3.55
C SER A 113 0.34 -9.32 3.31
N PHE A 114 0.81 -9.11 2.10
CA PHE A 114 1.25 -7.81 1.60
C PHE A 114 0.17 -6.73 1.75
N LYS A 115 -1.12 -7.10 1.68
CA LYS A 115 -2.24 -6.14 1.75
C LYS A 115 -2.26 -5.33 3.04
N ASP A 116 -1.67 -5.83 4.10
CA ASP A 116 -1.60 -5.10 5.36
C ASP A 116 -0.89 -3.75 5.23
N ARG A 117 0.11 -3.63 4.35
CA ARG A 117 0.84 -2.37 4.10
C ARG A 117 -0.03 -1.29 3.49
N VAL A 118 -0.72 -1.63 2.41
CA VAL A 118 -1.56 -0.68 1.67
C VAL A 118 -2.82 -0.31 2.44
N VAL A 119 -3.37 -1.25 3.19
CA VAL A 119 -4.53 -1.02 4.06
C VAL A 119 -4.15 -0.12 5.23
N ALA A 120 -2.99 -0.31 5.85
CA ALA A 120 -2.52 0.56 6.94
C ALA A 120 -2.46 2.04 6.50
N VAL A 121 -1.94 2.31 5.30
CA VAL A 121 -1.93 3.67 4.73
C VAL A 121 -3.33 4.19 4.48
N ALA A 122 -4.19 3.40 3.82
CA ALA A 122 -5.55 3.81 3.49
C ALA A 122 -6.39 4.12 4.73
N LEU A 123 -6.31 3.28 5.76
CA LEU A 123 -7.09 3.48 6.99
C LEU A 123 -6.54 4.63 7.84
N SER A 124 -5.22 4.82 7.93
CA SER A 124 -4.64 6.00 8.57
C SER A 124 -5.10 7.28 7.86
N LYS A 125 -5.14 7.28 6.52
CA LYS A 125 -5.65 8.43 5.76
C LYS A 125 -7.14 8.63 5.93
N ALA A 126 -7.93 7.57 6.02
CA ALA A 126 -9.36 7.66 6.33
C ALA A 126 -9.61 8.39 7.65
N VAL A 127 -8.86 8.05 8.69
CA VAL A 127 -8.92 8.72 10.00
C VAL A 127 -8.57 10.20 9.87
N GLU A 128 -7.50 10.55 9.16
CA GLU A 128 -7.13 11.96 8.91
C GLU A 128 -8.22 12.75 8.20
N LEU A 129 -8.91 12.14 7.24
CA LEU A 129 -10.00 12.76 6.50
C LEU A 129 -11.32 12.79 7.29
N GLY A 130 -11.31 12.28 8.53
CA GLY A 130 -12.45 12.28 9.44
C GLY A 130 -13.52 11.26 9.07
N TYR A 131 -13.14 10.13 8.42
CA TYR A 131 -14.02 8.99 8.24
C TYR A 131 -13.97 8.08 9.47
N ASP A 132 -15.12 7.65 9.95
CA ASP A 132 -15.30 6.67 11.01
C ASP A 132 -15.69 5.28 10.46
N THR A 133 -16.03 5.25 9.19
CA THR A 133 -16.50 4.06 8.47
C THR A 133 -15.69 3.85 7.20
N VAL A 134 -15.21 2.63 7.03
CA VAL A 134 -14.40 2.22 5.88
C VAL A 134 -15.00 1.00 5.21
N GLY A 135 -14.66 0.77 3.96
CA GLY A 135 -15.15 -0.37 3.21
C GLY A 135 -14.21 -0.85 2.13
N CYS A 136 -14.50 -2.00 1.60
CA CYS A 136 -13.90 -2.46 0.35
C CYS A 136 -14.86 -3.39 -0.41
N ALA A 137 -14.69 -3.39 -1.72
CA ALA A 137 -15.27 -4.38 -2.62
C ALA A 137 -14.18 -5.42 -2.91
N SER A 138 -14.08 -6.48 -2.12
CA SER A 138 -13.02 -7.47 -2.29
C SER A 138 -13.31 -8.77 -1.55
N THR A 139 -12.68 -9.82 -2.05
CA THR A 139 -12.57 -11.13 -1.40
C THR A 139 -11.10 -11.46 -1.17
N GLY A 140 -10.76 -12.20 -0.13
CA GLY A 140 -9.41 -12.63 0.17
C GLY A 140 -8.58 -11.58 0.92
N ASN A 141 -7.30 -11.42 0.56
CA ASN A 141 -6.32 -10.70 1.38
C ASN A 141 -6.67 -9.23 1.65
N LEU A 142 -7.27 -8.52 0.69
CA LEU A 142 -7.68 -7.13 0.91
C LEU A 142 -8.81 -7.05 1.94
N ALA A 143 -9.83 -7.86 1.78
CA ALA A 143 -10.97 -7.92 2.71
C ALA A 143 -10.52 -8.31 4.12
N ASN A 144 -9.67 -9.34 4.23
CA ASN A 144 -9.14 -9.80 5.52
C ASN A 144 -8.33 -8.68 6.22
N SER A 145 -7.49 -7.97 5.48
CA SER A 145 -6.69 -6.89 6.03
C SER A 145 -7.54 -5.70 6.47
N VAL A 146 -8.53 -5.30 5.67
CA VAL A 146 -9.46 -4.22 6.04
C VAL A 146 -10.23 -4.58 7.30
N ALA A 147 -10.78 -5.78 7.38
CA ALA A 147 -11.53 -6.25 8.54
C ALA A 147 -10.65 -6.28 9.81
N ALA A 148 -9.46 -6.87 9.72
CA ALA A 148 -8.54 -7.00 10.86
C ALA A 148 -8.04 -5.65 11.37
N GLN A 149 -7.58 -4.77 10.48
CA GLN A 149 -7.04 -3.47 10.86
C GLN A 149 -8.11 -2.49 11.32
N SER A 150 -9.31 -2.53 10.73
CA SER A 150 -10.44 -1.73 11.18
C SER A 150 -10.88 -2.13 12.58
N ALA A 151 -10.93 -3.44 12.87
CA ALA A 151 -11.25 -3.93 14.21
C ALA A 151 -10.22 -3.44 15.25
N ALA A 152 -8.94 -3.51 14.93
CA ALA A 152 -7.86 -3.03 15.81
C ALA A 152 -7.88 -1.51 16.02
N ALA A 153 -8.33 -0.74 15.02
CA ALA A 153 -8.41 0.72 15.06
C ALA A 153 -9.77 1.26 15.56
N ASN A 154 -10.69 0.39 15.94
CA ASN A 154 -12.07 0.75 16.34
C ASN A 154 -12.83 1.55 15.25
N LEU A 155 -12.58 1.21 13.98
CA LEU A 155 -13.32 1.75 12.84
C LEU A 155 -14.48 0.82 12.48
N ASN A 156 -15.59 1.39 12.03
CA ASN A 156 -16.64 0.61 11.40
C ASN A 156 -16.15 0.11 10.04
N SER A 157 -16.38 -1.15 9.72
CA SER A 157 -16.00 -1.68 8.41
C SER A 157 -17.14 -2.44 7.75
N PHE A 158 -17.27 -2.25 6.44
CA PHE A 158 -18.23 -2.95 5.58
C PHE A 158 -17.50 -3.60 4.42
N ILE A 159 -17.57 -4.92 4.32
CA ILE A 159 -16.94 -5.70 3.26
C ILE A 159 -18.02 -6.18 2.30
N PHE A 160 -17.96 -5.71 1.06
CA PHE A 160 -18.92 -6.06 0.01
C PHE A 160 -18.35 -7.17 -0.86
N ILE A 161 -19.12 -8.25 -1.00
CA ILE A 161 -18.72 -9.45 -1.74
C ILE A 161 -19.87 -9.94 -2.63
N PRO A 162 -19.59 -10.62 -3.76
CA PRO A 162 -20.63 -11.36 -4.46
C PRO A 162 -21.23 -12.44 -3.56
N SER A 163 -22.56 -12.59 -3.57
CA SER A 163 -23.27 -13.51 -2.67
C SER A 163 -23.05 -15.00 -2.97
N ASN A 164 -22.43 -15.34 -4.11
CA ASN A 164 -22.18 -16.70 -4.57
C ASN A 164 -20.79 -17.22 -4.23
N LEU A 165 -20.10 -16.59 -3.28
CA LEU A 165 -18.74 -17.01 -2.87
C LEU A 165 -18.74 -18.25 -2.00
N GLU A 166 -17.63 -18.99 -2.10
CA GLU A 166 -17.35 -20.13 -1.23
C GLU A 166 -17.25 -19.70 0.24
N GLU A 167 -17.85 -20.47 1.13
CA GLU A 167 -17.92 -20.20 2.58
C GLU A 167 -16.55 -19.95 3.19
N ALA A 168 -15.52 -20.71 2.77
CA ALA A 168 -14.17 -20.56 3.26
C ALA A 168 -13.54 -19.17 3.00
N LYS A 169 -13.92 -18.52 1.88
CA LYS A 169 -13.45 -17.16 1.56
C LYS A 169 -14.12 -16.09 2.43
N ILE A 170 -15.33 -16.36 2.89
CA ILE A 170 -16.09 -15.46 3.76
C ILE A 170 -15.58 -15.58 5.20
N LEU A 171 -15.21 -16.77 5.63
CA LEU A 171 -14.82 -17.05 7.01
C LEU A 171 -13.62 -16.21 7.46
N GLY A 172 -12.57 -16.11 6.66
CA GLY A 172 -11.37 -15.35 6.99
C GLY A 172 -11.62 -13.85 7.23
N THR A 173 -12.63 -13.29 6.56
CA THR A 173 -13.05 -11.90 6.74
C THR A 173 -13.99 -11.74 7.94
N SER A 174 -14.92 -12.67 8.13
CA SER A 174 -15.96 -12.60 9.18
C SER A 174 -15.40 -12.82 10.59
N ILE A 175 -14.24 -13.42 10.74
CA ILE A 175 -13.55 -13.54 12.04
C ILE A 175 -13.28 -12.15 12.64
N TYR A 176 -12.90 -11.16 11.82
CA TYR A 176 -12.56 -9.81 12.26
C TYR A 176 -13.70 -8.81 12.02
N GLY A 177 -14.48 -9.00 10.95
CA GLY A 177 -15.45 -8.03 10.46
C GLY A 177 -16.90 -8.39 10.83
N LYS A 178 -17.62 -7.44 11.42
CA LYS A 178 -19.04 -7.60 11.79
C LYS A 178 -19.96 -7.49 10.58
N ASN A 179 -19.56 -6.74 9.55
CA ASN A 179 -20.44 -6.37 8.43
C ASN A 179 -19.84 -6.88 7.11
N VAL A 180 -20.14 -8.13 6.79
CA VAL A 180 -19.86 -8.71 5.47
C VAL A 180 -21.20 -8.77 4.71
N ILE A 181 -21.26 -8.06 3.59
CA ILE A 181 -22.50 -7.87 2.81
C ILE A 181 -22.40 -8.65 1.50
N GLY A 182 -23.23 -9.67 1.36
CA GLY A 182 -23.38 -10.43 0.12
C GLY A 182 -24.27 -9.67 -0.87
N VAL A 183 -23.72 -9.30 -2.02
CA VAL A 183 -24.45 -8.63 -3.10
C VAL A 183 -24.84 -9.66 -4.17
N LYS A 184 -26.10 -9.68 -4.55
CA LYS A 184 -26.58 -10.51 -5.67
C LYS A 184 -26.13 -9.86 -6.99
N GLY A 185 -25.18 -10.48 -7.67
CA GLY A 185 -24.65 -9.98 -8.94
C GLY A 185 -23.18 -10.33 -9.14
N SER A 186 -22.59 -9.73 -10.16
CA SER A 186 -21.19 -9.86 -10.51
C SER A 186 -20.29 -8.99 -9.62
N TYR A 187 -18.98 -9.13 -9.76
CA TYR A 187 -18.01 -8.26 -9.10
C TYR A 187 -18.15 -6.79 -9.53
N ASP A 188 -18.55 -6.56 -10.78
CA ASP A 188 -18.80 -5.19 -11.30
C ASP A 188 -20.03 -4.57 -10.65
N ASP A 189 -21.08 -5.37 -10.37
CA ASP A 189 -22.26 -4.92 -9.62
C ASP A 189 -21.89 -4.52 -8.18
N VAL A 190 -20.99 -5.28 -7.55
CA VAL A 190 -20.47 -4.93 -6.22
C VAL A 190 -19.74 -3.59 -6.24
N ASN A 191 -18.83 -3.38 -7.22
CA ASN A 191 -18.08 -2.13 -7.36
C ASN A 191 -19.00 -0.93 -7.62
N ARG A 192 -20.03 -1.10 -8.48
CA ARG A 192 -21.02 -0.07 -8.74
C ARG A 192 -21.78 0.33 -7.48
N LEU A 193 -22.27 -0.66 -6.72
CA LEU A 193 -22.96 -0.42 -5.45
C LEU A 193 -22.05 0.35 -4.47
N CYS A 194 -20.79 -0.04 -4.34
CA CYS A 194 -19.83 0.67 -3.48
C CYS A 194 -19.64 2.13 -3.89
N THR A 195 -19.61 2.42 -5.19
CA THR A 195 -19.52 3.79 -5.72
C THR A 195 -20.78 4.60 -5.37
N GLU A 196 -21.96 4.01 -5.47
CA GLU A 196 -23.24 4.65 -5.07
C GLU A 196 -23.27 4.93 -3.56
N VAL A 197 -22.79 3.98 -2.75
CA VAL A 197 -22.69 4.14 -1.28
C VAL A 197 -21.76 5.31 -0.91
N ILE A 198 -20.61 5.45 -1.58
CA ILE A 198 -19.70 6.58 -1.39
C ILE A 198 -20.39 7.92 -1.67
N GLY A 199 -21.16 8.00 -2.76
CA GLY A 199 -21.88 9.22 -3.13
C GLY A 199 -22.95 9.64 -2.11
N SER A 200 -23.48 8.70 -1.33
CA SER A 200 -24.55 8.94 -0.35
C SER A 200 -24.07 9.01 1.10
N ASN A 201 -22.85 8.55 1.39
CA ASN A 201 -22.31 8.44 2.73
C ASN A 201 -20.85 8.91 2.79
N LYS A 202 -20.45 9.47 3.92
CA LYS A 202 -19.05 9.83 4.18
C LYS A 202 -18.26 8.59 4.60
N TRP A 203 -18.00 7.67 3.65
CA TRP A 203 -17.27 6.43 3.87
C TRP A 203 -15.97 6.39 3.05
N GLY A 204 -14.90 5.86 3.65
CA GLY A 204 -13.62 5.64 2.98
C GLY A 204 -13.51 4.23 2.40
N PHE A 205 -13.65 4.06 1.09
CA PHE A 205 -13.43 2.78 0.42
C PHE A 205 -11.97 2.64 -0.02
N VAL A 206 -11.26 1.68 0.54
CA VAL A 206 -9.80 1.54 0.38
C VAL A 206 -9.36 1.35 -1.07
N ASN A 207 -10.14 0.63 -1.86
CA ASN A 207 -9.85 0.32 -3.26
C ASN A 207 -10.60 1.21 -4.27
N ILE A 208 -11.31 2.24 -3.80
CA ILE A 208 -12.02 3.20 -4.64
C ILE A 208 -11.51 4.62 -4.30
N ASN A 209 -12.20 5.37 -3.44
CA ASN A 209 -11.87 6.79 -3.18
C ASN A 209 -10.59 7.00 -2.35
N LEU A 210 -10.07 5.96 -1.67
CA LEU A 210 -8.77 6.02 -0.97
C LEU A 210 -7.63 5.34 -1.76
N ARG A 211 -7.90 4.85 -2.97
CA ARG A 211 -6.94 4.07 -3.77
C ARG A 211 -5.63 4.81 -4.04
N THR A 212 -5.68 6.11 -4.24
CA THR A 212 -4.50 6.95 -4.48
C THR A 212 -3.50 6.86 -3.31
N TYR A 213 -3.98 6.93 -2.09
CA TYR A 213 -3.16 6.80 -0.87
C TYR A 213 -2.76 5.34 -0.60
N TYR A 214 -3.72 4.44 -0.72
CA TYR A 214 -3.54 3.00 -0.59
C TYR A 214 -2.32 2.49 -1.37
N ALA A 215 -2.21 2.85 -2.63
CA ALA A 215 -1.13 2.38 -3.50
C ALA A 215 0.27 2.72 -2.98
N GLU A 216 0.44 3.85 -2.30
CA GLU A 216 1.73 4.32 -1.77
C GLU A 216 2.30 3.40 -0.67
N GLY A 217 1.45 2.65 0.05
CA GLY A 217 1.91 1.65 1.02
C GLY A 217 2.78 0.56 0.42
N SER A 218 2.62 0.28 -0.86
CA SER A 218 3.44 -0.70 -1.60
C SER A 218 4.92 -0.31 -1.69
N LYS A 219 5.25 0.97 -1.62
CA LYS A 219 6.64 1.46 -1.66
C LYS A 219 7.46 0.92 -0.50
N THR A 220 6.83 0.65 0.63
CA THR A 220 7.54 0.18 1.84
C THR A 220 8.23 -1.17 1.63
N VAL A 221 7.75 -2.00 0.72
CA VAL A 221 8.44 -3.26 0.34
C VAL A 221 9.82 -2.96 -0.23
N GLY A 222 9.93 -2.01 -1.15
CA GLY A 222 11.20 -1.64 -1.77
C GLY A 222 12.15 -0.95 -0.80
N TYR A 223 11.65 -0.06 0.05
CA TYR A 223 12.48 0.59 1.08
C TYR A 223 13.09 -0.43 2.04
N GLU A 224 12.28 -1.37 2.51
CA GLU A 224 12.72 -2.42 3.43
C GLU A 224 13.74 -3.36 2.79
N ILE A 225 13.56 -3.75 1.53
CA ILE A 225 14.54 -4.57 0.79
C ILE A 225 15.89 -3.88 0.77
N ILE A 226 15.93 -2.61 0.42
CA ILE A 226 17.18 -1.83 0.33
C ILE A 226 17.80 -1.64 1.70
N GLU A 227 17.03 -1.28 2.73
CA GLU A 227 17.54 -1.15 4.10
C GLU A 227 18.11 -2.47 4.60
N GLN A 228 17.39 -3.59 4.43
CA GLN A 228 17.81 -4.91 4.91
C GLN A 228 18.99 -5.48 4.12
N LEU A 229 19.28 -4.99 2.93
CA LEU A 229 20.51 -5.24 2.17
C LEU A 229 21.67 -4.30 2.54
N GLY A 230 21.55 -3.55 3.63
CA GLY A 230 22.56 -2.61 4.08
C GLY A 230 22.63 -1.34 3.22
N TRP A 231 21.47 -0.81 2.82
CA TRP A 231 21.34 0.39 1.99
C TRP A 231 22.01 0.24 0.61
N LYS A 232 21.81 -0.93 0.04
CA LYS A 232 22.28 -1.26 -1.32
C LYS A 232 21.12 -1.71 -2.18
N ALA A 233 20.91 -1.05 -3.30
CA ALA A 233 19.91 -1.46 -4.26
C ALA A 233 20.32 -2.78 -4.93
N PRO A 234 19.48 -3.83 -4.95
CA PRO A 234 19.78 -5.06 -5.66
C PRO A 234 19.77 -4.83 -7.17
N LYS A 235 20.48 -5.67 -7.94
CA LYS A 235 20.45 -5.59 -9.41
C LYS A 235 19.10 -6.00 -10.00
N ASN A 236 18.46 -6.98 -9.40
CA ASN A 236 17.23 -7.56 -9.93
C ASN A 236 16.21 -7.78 -8.81
N ILE A 237 14.96 -7.43 -9.06
CA ILE A 237 13.82 -7.72 -8.19
C ILE A 237 12.75 -8.42 -9.04
N VAL A 238 12.28 -9.58 -8.61
CA VAL A 238 11.13 -10.27 -9.21
C VAL A 238 9.92 -10.05 -8.31
N VAL A 239 8.83 -9.55 -8.89
CA VAL A 239 7.62 -9.15 -8.16
C VAL A 239 6.44 -9.95 -8.67
N CYS A 240 5.67 -10.55 -7.75
CA CYS A 240 4.37 -11.12 -8.09
C CYS A 240 3.45 -10.01 -8.62
N MET A 241 2.90 -10.19 -9.82
CA MET A 241 2.15 -9.17 -10.51
C MET A 241 0.72 -9.64 -10.81
N ALA A 242 -0.27 -8.88 -10.34
CA ALA A 242 -1.64 -8.97 -10.81
C ALA A 242 -1.96 -7.72 -11.66
N SER A 243 -2.29 -6.59 -11.02
CA SER A 243 -2.56 -5.32 -11.72
C SER A 243 -1.30 -4.50 -12.04
N GLY A 244 -0.13 -4.90 -11.55
CA GLY A 244 1.12 -4.15 -11.72
C GLY A 244 1.37 -3.04 -10.69
N SER A 245 0.42 -2.71 -9.82
CA SER A 245 0.56 -1.63 -8.83
C SER A 245 1.75 -1.85 -7.88
N LEU A 246 1.95 -3.05 -7.35
CA LEU A 246 3.10 -3.37 -6.49
C LEU A 246 4.42 -3.18 -7.24
N LEU A 247 4.52 -3.67 -8.47
CA LEU A 247 5.72 -3.55 -9.29
C LEU A 247 6.12 -2.09 -9.52
N THR A 248 5.16 -1.26 -9.95
CA THR A 248 5.43 0.16 -10.23
C THR A 248 5.81 0.93 -8.98
N LYS A 249 5.23 0.59 -7.82
CA LYS A 249 5.56 1.24 -6.55
C LYS A 249 6.91 0.78 -5.97
N ILE A 250 7.31 -0.46 -6.18
CA ILE A 250 8.68 -0.90 -5.86
C ILE A 250 9.68 -0.14 -6.72
N TYR A 251 9.43 0.03 -8.03
CA TYR A 251 10.27 0.86 -8.89
C TYR A 251 10.36 2.30 -8.36
N LYS A 252 9.22 2.92 -8.04
CA LYS A 252 9.16 4.27 -7.46
C LYS A 252 10.00 4.35 -6.19
N SER A 253 9.90 3.38 -5.29
CA SER A 253 10.65 3.37 -4.03
C SER A 253 12.17 3.34 -4.24
N VAL A 254 12.65 2.55 -5.20
CA VAL A 254 14.07 2.52 -5.56
C VAL A 254 14.52 3.89 -6.09
N ARG A 255 13.75 4.48 -7.00
CA ARG A 255 14.07 5.81 -7.57
C ARG A 255 14.06 6.90 -6.49
N GLU A 256 13.09 6.91 -5.61
CA GLU A 256 13.02 7.89 -4.51
C GLU A 256 14.28 7.82 -3.63
N LEU A 257 14.72 6.63 -3.22
CA LEU A 257 15.93 6.51 -2.38
C LEU A 257 17.20 6.92 -3.11
N VAL A 258 17.30 6.65 -4.41
CA VAL A 258 18.43 7.09 -5.25
C VAL A 258 18.41 8.62 -5.41
N ASP A 259 17.28 9.20 -5.77
CA ASP A 259 17.13 10.64 -6.02
C ASP A 259 17.32 11.48 -4.74
N LEU A 260 16.97 10.92 -3.58
CA LEU A 260 17.26 11.49 -2.26
C LEU A 260 18.74 11.37 -1.85
N GLY A 261 19.54 10.60 -2.59
CA GLY A 261 20.96 10.37 -2.29
C GLY A 261 21.21 9.43 -1.11
N LEU A 262 20.19 8.63 -0.71
CA LEU A 262 20.33 7.65 0.37
C LEU A 262 20.98 6.34 -0.11
N VAL A 263 20.93 6.06 -1.40
CA VAL A 263 21.43 4.84 -2.04
C VAL A 263 22.03 5.16 -3.40
N ASP A 264 23.13 4.48 -3.74
CA ASP A 264 23.70 4.57 -5.08
C ASP A 264 22.80 3.87 -6.12
N ASP A 265 22.73 4.43 -7.33
CA ASP A 265 21.99 3.81 -8.43
C ASP A 265 22.73 2.56 -8.94
N ASN A 266 22.12 1.41 -8.79
CA ASN A 266 22.63 0.12 -9.27
C ASN A 266 21.94 -0.34 -10.57
N ASN A 267 21.21 0.52 -11.25
CA ASN A 267 20.39 0.19 -12.42
C ASN A 267 19.48 -1.03 -12.15
N THR A 268 18.80 -1.00 -11.03
CA THR A 268 17.89 -2.07 -10.58
C THR A 268 16.85 -2.39 -11.65
N LYS A 269 16.81 -3.64 -12.09
CA LYS A 269 15.78 -4.15 -13.00
C LYS A 269 14.67 -4.83 -12.21
N ILE A 270 13.43 -4.53 -12.58
CA ILE A 270 12.25 -5.10 -11.94
C ILE A 270 11.47 -5.94 -12.96
N TYR A 271 11.19 -7.17 -12.58
CA TYR A 271 10.50 -8.15 -13.41
C TYR A 271 9.17 -8.52 -12.77
N GLY A 272 8.09 -8.49 -13.55
CA GLY A 272 6.79 -8.99 -13.14
C GLY A 272 6.69 -10.49 -13.37
N ALA A 273 6.14 -11.22 -12.40
CA ALA A 273 5.83 -12.63 -12.51
C ALA A 273 4.33 -12.85 -12.24
N GLN A 274 3.65 -13.52 -13.16
CA GLN A 274 2.24 -13.87 -13.03
C GLN A 274 1.97 -15.26 -13.62
N ALA A 275 0.81 -15.84 -13.30
CA ALA A 275 0.39 -17.09 -13.89
C ALA A 275 0.23 -16.91 -15.40
N SER A 276 0.62 -17.94 -16.16
CA SER A 276 0.27 -18.05 -17.58
C SER A 276 -1.24 -18.21 -17.68
N GLY A 277 -1.89 -17.31 -18.42
CA GLY A 277 -3.33 -17.36 -18.68
C GLY A 277 -3.73 -18.54 -19.58
#